data_a6161a6078008f9f511034ab0ec7d6cd
#
_entry.id   a6161a6078008f9f511034ab0ec7d6cd
#
_cell.length_a   1.000
_cell.length_b   1.000
_cell.length_c   1.000
_cell.angle_alpha   90.00
_cell.angle_beta   90.00
_cell.angle_gamma   90.00
#
_symmetry.space_group_name_H-M   'P 1'
#
loop_
_entity.id
_entity.type
_entity.pdbx_description
1 polymer ?
#
loop_
_entity_poly.entity_id
_entity_poly.type
_entity_poly.pdbx_seq_one_letter_code
_entity_poly.pdbx_strand_id
1 'polypeptide(L)'
;MEALTRHLSYGRLAVASCALAVVCSTAAIAAQHYRSRHAATRHEHSRALPYPNLELPLQVGGSQYQPLAFANVPGWSDDDQLAAYKAFRTSCKPIAAQHGQVEAKALGGSLRDPCRIAKELEISDRARAKDFFEQNFVPLRISRLGEDAGFVTGYYEPVLDGSKTRTDVYNVPVYRRPSNLFVRGKTQASVGLPNSGPVYRKIGRRKLVPYYDRAQIEDGAIAGRGLELAWLKSQTDLLFAQIQGSARIKFDDGTTLRINYDAHNGYPYTAVGRILIDRGIIPKDQMSMQKIREWMEHNPDGANELRRQNRAYVFFREVPLSDKDEAVGAQGVPLTAGRSIAVDKALHVYGTPFFITGELPIESELAKTPFHRLMIAQDTGSAIVGPARADLYFGAGADAGKVSGRLRHNMQFVMLVPKGLDPVARGRKLPVPDERPSAKIAKLFPQTDPDKDKPAAKSADLPTATVARSTAKDSAKDPARETAGNAAKGHPATKDAAPAAPAATTPVAQAAPVAEPVPLPAARPDIPQVQEKRRYRRTRHHRYR
;
A
#
# COMPACT_ATOMS: atom_id res chain seq x y z
N MET A 1 94.83 20.70 -40.73
CA MET A 1 93.53 21.09 -41.38
C MET A 1 92.31 20.42 -40.68
N GLU A 2 92.46 19.73 -39.57
CA GLU A 2 91.33 19.03 -38.87
C GLU A 2 90.67 19.83 -37.72
N ALA A 3 91.27 20.94 -37.29
CA ALA A 3 90.69 21.71 -36.16
C ALA A 3 89.63 22.75 -36.56
N LEU A 4 89.59 23.18 -37.85
CA LEU A 4 88.59 24.19 -38.30
C LEU A 4 87.21 23.63 -38.67
N THR A 5 87.09 22.33 -38.95
CA THR A 5 85.86 21.71 -39.38
C THR A 5 84.95 21.29 -38.14
N ARG A 6 85.56 21.18 -36.98
CA ARG A 6 84.77 20.86 -35.78
C ARG A 6 84.00 22.05 -35.16
N HIS A 7 84.51 23.27 -35.32
CA HIS A 7 83.83 24.46 -34.79
C HIS A 7 82.57 24.90 -35.57
N LEU A 8 82.52 24.61 -36.88
CA LEU A 8 81.33 24.93 -37.70
C LEU A 8 80.12 23.98 -37.49
N SER A 9 80.38 22.75 -37.06
CA SER A 9 79.30 21.79 -36.80
C SER A 9 78.60 22.05 -35.45
N TYR A 10 79.30 22.51 -34.43
CA TYR A 10 78.69 22.85 -33.13
C TYR A 10 77.86 24.13 -33.20
N GLY A 11 78.24 25.13 -33.99
CA GLY A 11 77.42 26.34 -34.15
C GLY A 11 76.07 26.09 -34.83
N ARG A 12 76.01 25.19 -35.83
CA ARG A 12 74.74 24.82 -36.49
C ARG A 12 73.83 23.96 -35.62
N LEU A 13 74.40 23.11 -34.81
CA LEU A 13 73.60 22.31 -33.81
C LEU A 13 73.05 23.21 -32.70
N ALA A 14 73.83 24.19 -32.23
CA ALA A 14 73.36 25.12 -31.20
C ALA A 14 72.24 26.04 -31.70
N VAL A 15 72.32 26.54 -32.93
CA VAL A 15 71.26 27.38 -33.52
C VAL A 15 69.98 26.55 -33.80
N ALA A 16 70.12 25.30 -34.26
CA ALA A 16 68.99 24.42 -34.49
C ALA A 16 68.27 24.04 -33.14
N SER A 17 69.07 23.82 -32.11
CA SER A 17 68.50 23.52 -30.76
C SER A 17 67.79 24.73 -30.15
N CYS A 18 68.32 25.95 -30.31
CA CYS A 18 67.64 27.17 -29.86
C CYS A 18 66.34 27.45 -30.63
N ALA A 19 66.34 27.24 -31.96
CA ALA A 19 65.13 27.42 -32.77
C ALA A 19 64.06 26.43 -32.44
N LEU A 20 64.39 25.16 -32.14
CA LEU A 20 63.47 24.15 -31.74
C LEU A 20 62.88 24.44 -30.34
N ALA A 21 63.69 24.94 -29.39
CA ALA A 21 63.25 25.33 -28.06
C ALA A 21 62.29 26.53 -28.11
N VAL A 22 62.51 27.52 -28.97
CA VAL A 22 61.62 28.67 -29.15
C VAL A 22 60.25 28.24 -29.74
N VAL A 23 60.28 27.35 -30.75
CA VAL A 23 59.02 26.82 -31.35
C VAL A 23 58.24 25.95 -30.36
N CYS A 24 58.93 25.14 -29.59
CA CYS A 24 58.27 24.37 -28.53
C CYS A 24 57.69 25.25 -27.40
N SER A 25 58.38 26.31 -27.04
CA SER A 25 57.92 27.26 -26.03
C SER A 25 56.71 28.06 -26.50
N THR A 26 56.67 28.51 -27.74
CA THR A 26 55.51 29.22 -28.33
C THR A 26 54.31 28.30 -28.51
N ALA A 27 54.54 27.04 -28.89
CA ALA A 27 53.48 26.04 -29.01
C ALA A 27 52.88 25.68 -27.63
N ALA A 28 53.74 25.59 -26.60
CA ALA A 28 53.27 25.34 -25.22
C ALA A 28 52.47 26.53 -24.68
N ILE A 29 52.91 27.76 -24.92
CA ILE A 29 52.17 28.98 -24.53
C ILE A 29 50.84 29.08 -25.29
N ALA A 30 50.82 28.80 -26.60
CA ALA A 30 49.59 28.77 -27.38
C ALA A 30 48.62 27.69 -26.93
N ALA A 31 49.10 26.50 -26.58
CA ALA A 31 48.30 25.42 -26.05
C ALA A 31 47.75 25.75 -24.65
N GLN A 32 48.51 26.46 -23.82
CA GLN A 32 48.09 26.90 -22.51
C GLN A 32 47.05 28.02 -22.60
N HIS A 33 47.20 28.97 -23.50
CA HIS A 33 46.18 30.00 -23.81
C HIS A 33 44.92 29.40 -24.45
N TYR A 34 45.03 28.38 -25.28
CA TYR A 34 43.88 27.67 -25.84
C TYR A 34 43.12 26.91 -24.74
N ARG A 35 43.84 26.21 -23.89
CA ARG A 35 43.25 25.51 -22.73
C ARG A 35 42.61 26.48 -21.72
N SER A 36 43.23 27.63 -21.45
CA SER A 36 42.65 28.63 -20.55
C SER A 36 41.40 29.30 -21.12
N ARG A 37 41.37 29.61 -22.43
CA ARG A 37 40.17 30.14 -23.10
C ARG A 37 39.01 29.13 -23.14
N HIS A 38 39.31 27.85 -23.41
CA HIS A 38 38.28 26.82 -23.37
C HIS A 38 37.87 26.42 -21.94
N ALA A 39 38.74 26.57 -20.96
CA ALA A 39 38.38 26.42 -19.56
C ALA A 39 37.50 27.58 -19.04
N ALA A 40 37.84 28.83 -19.45
CA ALA A 40 37.03 30.00 -19.10
C ALA A 40 35.65 29.97 -19.77
N THR A 41 35.54 29.56 -21.04
CA THR A 41 34.23 29.39 -21.70
C THR A 41 33.41 28.21 -21.16
N ARG A 42 34.06 27.19 -20.57
CA ARG A 42 33.33 26.11 -19.86
C ARG A 42 32.83 26.54 -18.47
N HIS A 43 33.45 27.53 -17.82
CA HIS A 43 32.99 28.01 -16.52
C HIS A 43 31.90 29.08 -16.62
N GLU A 44 31.68 29.72 -17.78
CA GLU A 44 30.66 30.78 -17.90
C GLU A 44 29.21 30.25 -18.13
N HIS A 45 29.01 28.97 -18.39
CA HIS A 45 27.68 28.41 -18.63
C HIS A 45 27.19 27.38 -17.57
N SER A 46 27.93 27.21 -16.49
CA SER A 46 27.41 26.52 -15.34
C SER A 46 26.73 27.53 -14.41
N ARG A 47 25.71 28.21 -14.87
CA ARG A 47 24.70 28.75 -13.96
C ARG A 47 24.14 27.56 -13.21
N ALA A 48 24.46 27.46 -11.93
CA ALA A 48 23.82 26.51 -11.06
C ALA A 48 22.31 26.72 -11.22
N LEU A 49 21.63 25.77 -11.84
CA LEU A 49 20.18 25.82 -11.97
C LEU A 49 19.62 25.91 -10.57
N PRO A 50 18.70 26.85 -10.28
CA PRO A 50 18.10 26.94 -8.98
C PRO A 50 17.33 25.64 -8.73
N TYR A 51 17.71 24.90 -7.68
CA TYR A 51 16.97 23.73 -7.25
C TYR A 51 15.89 24.13 -6.27
N PRO A 52 14.72 23.48 -6.30
CA PRO A 52 13.64 23.82 -5.38
C PRO A 52 14.06 23.53 -3.95
N ASN A 53 13.73 24.45 -3.04
CA ASN A 53 13.67 24.12 -1.62
C ASN A 53 12.46 23.20 -1.43
N LEU A 54 12.72 21.94 -1.04
CA LEU A 54 11.65 21.01 -0.72
C LEU A 54 11.10 21.32 0.65
N GLU A 55 9.80 21.57 0.71
CA GLU A 55 9.09 21.65 1.99
C GLU A 55 9.02 20.26 2.63
N LEU A 56 9.30 20.19 3.91
CA LEU A 56 9.27 18.96 4.70
C LEU A 56 8.18 19.08 5.77
N PRO A 57 7.47 17.97 6.06
CA PRO A 57 7.56 16.66 5.44
C PRO A 57 7.14 16.65 3.98
N LEU A 58 7.81 15.83 3.16
CA LEU A 58 7.42 15.64 1.77
C LEU A 58 6.05 14.96 1.70
N GLN A 59 5.10 15.55 0.98
CA GLN A 59 3.72 15.05 0.88
C GLN A 59 3.49 14.41 -0.50
N VAL A 60 3.11 13.14 -0.51
CA VAL A 60 2.83 12.40 -1.74
C VAL A 60 1.63 11.48 -1.53
N GLY A 61 0.58 11.65 -2.32
CA GLY A 61 -0.55 10.71 -2.38
C GLY A 61 -1.26 10.44 -1.05
N GLY A 62 -1.41 11.44 -0.19
CA GLY A 62 -2.03 11.29 1.14
C GLY A 62 -1.09 10.73 2.21
N SER A 63 0.18 10.62 1.90
CA SER A 63 1.25 10.23 2.82
C SER A 63 2.21 11.39 3.06
N GLN A 64 2.83 11.41 4.21
CA GLN A 64 3.91 12.35 4.53
C GLN A 64 5.19 11.59 4.89
N TYR A 65 6.32 12.14 4.43
CA TYR A 65 7.64 11.55 4.57
C TYR A 65 8.62 12.56 5.15
N GLN A 66 9.18 12.25 6.31
CA GLN A 66 10.19 13.07 6.98
C GLN A 66 11.55 12.37 6.90
N PRO A 67 12.55 12.93 6.21
CA PRO A 67 13.90 12.40 6.21
C PRO A 67 14.50 12.40 7.61
N LEU A 68 15.21 11.32 7.94
CA LEU A 68 15.93 11.16 9.21
C LEU A 68 17.38 10.77 8.93
N ALA A 69 18.25 10.98 9.92
CA ALA A 69 19.51 10.26 10.01
C ALA A 69 19.30 8.99 10.84
N PHE A 70 20.03 7.90 10.58
CA PHE A 70 19.92 6.67 11.35
C PHE A 70 20.20 6.90 12.85
N ALA A 71 21.11 7.83 13.18
CA ALA A 71 21.39 8.23 14.57
C ALA A 71 20.16 8.81 15.29
N ASN A 72 19.17 9.33 14.54
CA ASN A 72 17.96 9.92 15.07
C ASN A 72 16.75 8.95 15.03
N VAL A 73 16.98 7.67 14.70
CA VAL A 73 15.95 6.64 14.75
C VAL A 73 16.01 5.93 16.10
N PRO A 74 15.02 6.15 16.99
CA PRO A 74 15.06 5.60 18.35
C PRO A 74 15.10 4.07 18.33
N GLY A 75 16.05 3.47 19.08
CA GLY A 75 16.19 2.01 19.18
C GLY A 75 16.82 1.33 17.95
N TRP A 76 17.29 2.09 16.95
CA TRP A 76 17.92 1.53 15.75
C TRP A 76 19.12 0.63 16.07
N SER A 77 19.95 1.06 17.01
CA SER A 77 21.14 0.30 17.43
C SER A 77 20.84 -0.89 18.34
N ASP A 78 19.63 -0.98 18.88
CA ASP A 78 19.25 -2.01 19.86
C ASP A 78 18.68 -3.28 19.20
N ASP A 79 18.27 -3.17 17.93
CA ASP A 79 17.65 -4.27 17.19
C ASP A 79 18.68 -5.32 16.71
N ASP A 80 18.22 -6.53 16.43
CA ASP A 80 18.97 -7.58 15.72
C ASP A 80 18.80 -7.42 14.20
N GLN A 81 19.61 -6.54 13.60
CA GLN A 81 19.58 -6.32 12.16
C GLN A 81 20.01 -7.56 11.37
N LEU A 82 20.72 -8.53 11.95
CA LEU A 82 21.07 -9.77 11.27
C LEU A 82 19.83 -10.62 10.95
N ALA A 83 18.89 -10.72 11.90
CA ALA A 83 17.64 -11.42 11.66
C ALA A 83 16.82 -10.74 10.54
N ALA A 84 16.77 -9.40 10.53
CA ALA A 84 16.12 -8.62 9.47
C ALA A 84 16.85 -8.80 8.11
N TYR A 85 18.19 -8.83 8.10
CA TYR A 85 18.97 -9.06 6.90
C TYR A 85 18.69 -10.42 6.26
N LYS A 86 18.58 -11.48 7.08
CA LYS A 86 18.21 -12.82 6.59
C LYS A 86 16.82 -12.82 5.94
N ALA A 87 15.83 -12.17 6.54
CA ALA A 87 14.50 -12.00 5.97
C ALA A 87 14.54 -11.16 4.67
N PHE A 88 15.34 -10.09 4.63
CA PHE A 88 15.55 -9.28 3.44
C PHE A 88 16.18 -10.09 2.29
N ARG A 89 17.23 -10.86 2.55
CA ARG A 89 17.85 -11.76 1.55
C ARG A 89 16.83 -12.76 0.97
N THR A 90 15.93 -13.26 1.81
CA THR A 90 14.85 -14.15 1.35
C THR A 90 13.93 -13.43 0.36
N SER A 91 13.56 -12.18 0.63
CA SER A 91 12.77 -11.33 -0.27
C SER A 91 13.50 -11.00 -1.57
N CYS A 92 14.83 -10.99 -1.58
CA CYS A 92 15.60 -10.69 -2.78
C CYS A 92 15.51 -11.78 -3.86
N LYS A 93 15.19 -13.04 -3.52
CA LYS A 93 15.05 -14.13 -4.50
C LYS A 93 14.01 -13.81 -5.60
N PRO A 94 12.74 -13.53 -5.28
CA PRO A 94 11.76 -13.16 -6.31
C PRO A 94 12.04 -11.81 -6.96
N ILE A 95 12.67 -10.84 -6.26
CA ILE A 95 13.03 -9.54 -6.82
C ILE A 95 14.07 -9.69 -7.93
N ALA A 96 15.09 -10.53 -7.73
CA ALA A 96 16.11 -10.82 -8.73
C ALA A 96 15.57 -11.60 -9.95
N ALA A 97 14.52 -12.41 -9.74
CA ALA A 97 13.89 -13.20 -10.82
C ALA A 97 12.95 -12.37 -11.72
N GLN A 98 12.60 -11.15 -11.32
CA GLN A 98 11.75 -10.28 -12.13
C GLN A 98 12.53 -9.73 -13.33
N HIS A 99 12.13 -10.12 -14.55
CA HIS A 99 12.66 -9.57 -15.79
C HIS A 99 11.87 -8.31 -16.22
N GLY A 100 12.58 -7.31 -16.75
CA GLY A 100 12.01 -6.06 -17.23
C GLY A 100 12.17 -4.89 -16.24
N GLN A 101 11.94 -3.66 -16.74
CA GLN A 101 11.85 -2.47 -15.90
C GLN A 101 10.48 -2.51 -15.22
N VAL A 102 10.46 -2.78 -13.92
CA VAL A 102 9.28 -2.51 -13.11
C VAL A 102 9.25 -1.01 -12.88
N GLU A 103 8.32 -0.32 -13.52
CA GLU A 103 8.03 1.08 -13.17
C GLU A 103 7.71 1.14 -11.68
N ALA A 104 8.51 1.91 -10.97
CA ALA A 104 8.31 2.12 -9.55
C ALA A 104 7.04 2.95 -9.34
N LYS A 105 5.92 2.28 -9.10
CA LYS A 105 4.64 2.94 -8.73
C LYS A 105 4.64 3.47 -7.31
N ALA A 106 5.60 3.07 -6.50
CA ALA A 106 5.74 3.43 -5.10
C ALA A 106 7.07 4.12 -4.82
N LEU A 107 7.09 4.98 -3.82
CA LEU A 107 8.32 5.57 -3.31
C LEU A 107 9.29 4.45 -2.89
N GLY A 108 10.51 4.46 -3.39
CA GLY A 108 11.45 3.36 -3.15
C GLY A 108 11.27 2.12 -4.04
N GLY A 109 10.53 2.23 -5.11
CA GLY A 109 9.99 1.15 -5.94
C GLY A 109 10.94 0.16 -6.59
N SER A 110 12.26 0.24 -6.42
CA SER A 110 13.18 -0.81 -6.88
C SER A 110 14.20 -1.17 -5.82
N LEU A 111 14.13 -2.40 -5.35
CA LEU A 111 15.09 -2.98 -4.41
C LEU A 111 16.18 -3.79 -5.12
N ARG A 112 16.29 -3.70 -6.45
CA ARG A 112 17.23 -4.52 -7.24
C ARG A 112 18.68 -4.32 -6.82
N ASP A 113 19.13 -3.06 -6.66
CA ASP A 113 20.51 -2.77 -6.30
C ASP A 113 20.86 -3.28 -4.88
N PRO A 114 20.10 -2.95 -3.81
CA PRO A 114 20.33 -3.55 -2.51
C PRO A 114 20.27 -5.08 -2.52
N CYS A 115 19.35 -5.67 -3.30
CA CYS A 115 19.25 -7.12 -3.42
C CYS A 115 20.45 -7.75 -4.15
N ARG A 116 20.98 -7.09 -5.17
CA ARG A 116 22.21 -7.54 -5.85
C ARG A 116 23.38 -7.56 -4.87
N ILE A 117 23.56 -6.49 -4.11
CA ILE A 117 24.60 -6.39 -3.08
C ILE A 117 24.40 -7.46 -2.00
N ALA A 118 23.17 -7.63 -1.50
CA ALA A 118 22.86 -8.63 -0.47
C ALA A 118 23.09 -10.07 -0.93
N LYS A 119 22.99 -10.35 -2.23
CA LYS A 119 23.29 -11.67 -2.79
C LYS A 119 24.78 -12.02 -2.72
N GLU A 120 25.64 -11.03 -2.95
CA GLU A 120 27.09 -11.16 -2.98
C GLU A 120 27.71 -11.16 -1.57
N LEU A 121 26.99 -10.64 -0.56
CA LEU A 121 27.49 -10.51 0.81
C LEU A 121 26.99 -11.65 1.71
N GLU A 122 27.92 -12.41 2.27
CA GLU A 122 27.65 -13.31 3.38
C GLU A 122 27.88 -12.56 4.70
N ILE A 123 26.78 -12.17 5.34
CA ILE A 123 26.79 -11.46 6.62
C ILE A 123 26.34 -12.42 7.71
N SER A 124 27.18 -12.59 8.72
CA SER A 124 26.97 -13.51 9.85
C SER A 124 26.87 -12.78 11.21
N ASP A 125 27.17 -11.50 11.24
CA ASP A 125 27.15 -10.68 12.46
C ASP A 125 26.22 -9.47 12.34
N ARG A 126 25.79 -8.99 13.51
CA ARG A 126 24.83 -7.90 13.66
C ARG A 126 25.37 -6.54 13.18
N ALA A 127 26.65 -6.26 13.43
CA ALA A 127 27.26 -4.98 13.09
C ALA A 127 27.32 -4.81 11.56
N ARG A 128 27.80 -5.82 10.84
CA ARG A 128 27.83 -5.81 9.37
C ARG A 128 26.44 -5.77 8.75
N ALA A 129 25.45 -6.41 9.39
CA ALA A 129 24.06 -6.33 8.92
C ALA A 129 23.50 -4.90 9.10
N LYS A 130 23.80 -4.23 10.22
CA LYS A 130 23.46 -2.83 10.44
C LYS A 130 24.13 -1.93 9.40
N ASP A 131 25.43 -2.10 9.18
CA ASP A 131 26.18 -1.35 8.17
C ASP A 131 25.62 -1.54 6.76
N PHE A 132 25.19 -2.75 6.41
CA PHE A 132 24.52 -3.01 5.12
C PHE A 132 23.29 -2.10 4.93
N PHE A 133 22.40 -2.03 5.93
CA PHE A 133 21.22 -1.17 5.81
C PHE A 133 21.58 0.31 5.77
N GLU A 134 22.51 0.75 6.60
CA GLU A 134 22.95 2.16 6.65
C GLU A 134 23.68 2.61 5.37
N GLN A 135 24.42 1.70 4.71
CA GLN A 135 25.13 2.00 3.47
C GLN A 135 24.23 2.01 2.25
N ASN A 136 23.15 1.23 2.22
CA ASN A 136 22.33 1.04 1.04
C ASN A 136 20.99 1.78 1.08
N PHE A 137 20.55 2.26 2.25
CA PHE A 137 19.25 2.89 2.43
C PHE A 137 19.35 4.26 3.09
N VAL A 138 18.25 5.02 2.96
CA VAL A 138 17.97 6.24 3.74
C VAL A 138 16.69 6.04 4.53
N PRO A 139 16.64 6.46 5.80
CA PRO A 139 15.46 6.33 6.63
C PRO A 139 14.50 7.52 6.40
N LEU A 140 13.24 7.21 6.14
CA LEU A 140 12.15 8.17 6.03
C LEU A 140 11.07 7.82 7.04
N ARG A 141 10.78 8.68 8.00
CA ARG A 141 9.60 8.53 8.84
C ARG A 141 8.37 8.71 7.96
N ILE A 142 7.44 7.77 8.04
CA ILE A 142 6.24 7.75 7.21
C ILE A 142 4.99 7.71 8.08
N SER A 143 3.98 8.50 7.70
CA SER A 143 2.64 8.43 8.26
C SER A 143 1.60 8.87 7.22
N ARG A 144 0.32 8.73 7.55
CA ARG A 144 -0.74 9.37 6.78
C ARG A 144 -0.63 10.89 6.93
N LEU A 145 -1.01 11.62 5.90
CA LEU A 145 -1.04 13.08 5.93
C LEU A 145 -1.91 13.57 7.10
N GLY A 146 -1.31 14.40 7.98
CA GLY A 146 -1.95 14.93 9.18
C GLY A 146 -1.95 13.98 10.39
N GLU A 147 -1.32 12.79 10.29
CA GLU A 147 -1.15 11.85 11.40
C GLU A 147 0.33 11.73 11.77
N ASP A 148 0.63 11.61 13.07
CA ASP A 148 2.02 11.48 13.54
C ASP A 148 2.47 10.03 13.72
N ALA A 149 1.54 9.09 13.77
CA ALA A 149 1.80 7.68 13.99
C ALA A 149 1.05 6.82 12.97
N GLY A 150 1.59 5.63 12.72
CA GLY A 150 0.91 4.57 12.03
C GLY A 150 0.21 3.61 12.98
N PHE A 151 -0.30 2.50 12.46
CA PHE A 151 -1.09 1.54 13.19
C PHE A 151 -0.69 0.10 12.88
N VAL A 152 -0.49 -0.71 13.92
CA VAL A 152 -0.16 -2.13 13.79
C VAL A 152 -1.24 -3.03 14.38
N THR A 153 -1.39 -4.19 13.74
CA THR A 153 -2.06 -5.38 14.28
C THR A 153 -1.11 -6.57 14.19
N GLY A 154 -1.53 -7.74 14.64
CA GLY A 154 -0.74 -8.94 14.54
C GLY A 154 -1.48 -10.06 13.83
N TYR A 155 -0.73 -10.94 13.16
CA TYR A 155 -1.26 -12.16 12.57
C TYR A 155 -0.31 -13.34 12.77
N TYR A 156 -0.84 -14.53 12.56
CA TYR A 156 -0.13 -15.78 12.80
C TYR A 156 -0.69 -16.89 11.91
N GLU A 157 -0.04 -18.01 11.85
CA GLU A 157 -0.55 -19.20 11.18
C GLU A 157 -1.29 -20.10 12.19
N PRO A 158 -2.62 -20.25 12.11
CA PRO A 158 -3.37 -21.15 12.97
C PRO A 158 -2.95 -22.61 12.79
N VAL A 159 -2.92 -23.34 13.91
CA VAL A 159 -2.80 -24.79 13.93
C VAL A 159 -4.15 -25.36 14.36
N LEU A 160 -4.78 -26.12 13.47
CA LEU A 160 -6.16 -26.59 13.62
C LEU A 160 -6.20 -28.10 13.50
N ASP A 161 -7.10 -28.75 14.26
CA ASP A 161 -7.41 -30.15 14.05
C ASP A 161 -8.37 -30.29 12.86
N GLY A 162 -8.16 -31.32 12.05
CA GLY A 162 -9.00 -31.60 10.89
C GLY A 162 -9.06 -33.07 10.51
N SER A 163 -9.88 -33.37 9.52
CA SER A 163 -10.02 -34.68 8.93
C SER A 163 -9.88 -34.64 7.41
N LYS A 164 -9.33 -35.69 6.82
CA LYS A 164 -9.27 -35.88 5.36
C LYS A 164 -10.64 -36.17 4.76
N THR A 165 -11.54 -36.70 5.56
CA THR A 165 -12.90 -37.09 5.18
C THR A 165 -13.93 -36.41 6.08
N ARG A 166 -15.13 -36.23 5.57
CA ARG A 166 -16.24 -35.70 6.36
C ARG A 166 -16.66 -36.71 7.41
N THR A 167 -16.84 -36.26 8.65
CA THR A 167 -17.41 -37.01 9.78
C THR A 167 -18.48 -36.18 10.47
N ASP A 168 -19.13 -36.72 11.48
CA ASP A 168 -20.09 -35.96 12.29
C ASP A 168 -19.43 -34.83 13.09
N VAL A 169 -18.13 -35.01 13.48
CA VAL A 169 -17.35 -34.01 14.21
C VAL A 169 -16.68 -33.03 13.23
N TYR A 170 -16.08 -33.54 12.17
CA TYR A 170 -15.38 -32.76 11.15
C TYR A 170 -16.29 -32.59 9.94
N ASN A 171 -17.14 -31.59 9.95
CA ASN A 171 -18.18 -31.38 8.94
C ASN A 171 -18.10 -30.03 8.22
N VAL A 172 -17.11 -29.19 8.54
CA VAL A 172 -16.90 -27.87 7.96
C VAL A 172 -15.84 -27.95 6.87
N PRO A 173 -16.20 -27.81 5.58
CA PRO A 173 -15.27 -27.99 4.47
C PRO A 173 -14.32 -26.79 4.30
N VAL A 174 -13.05 -27.08 4.10
CA VAL A 174 -12.03 -26.15 3.62
C VAL A 174 -11.94 -26.24 2.12
N TYR A 175 -12.40 -25.24 1.39
CA TYR A 175 -12.50 -25.33 -0.05
C TYR A 175 -11.26 -24.79 -0.78
N ARG A 176 -10.83 -25.51 -1.83
CA ARG A 176 -9.95 -25.00 -2.87
C ARG A 176 -10.68 -24.03 -3.78
N ARG A 177 -9.93 -23.23 -4.53
CA ARG A 177 -10.49 -22.30 -5.51
C ARG A 177 -11.32 -23.02 -6.58
N PRO A 178 -12.59 -22.64 -6.75
CA PRO A 178 -13.43 -23.16 -7.83
C PRO A 178 -12.94 -22.74 -9.22
N SER A 179 -12.98 -23.65 -10.18
CA SER A 179 -12.58 -23.39 -11.57
C SER A 179 -13.49 -22.37 -12.30
N ASN A 180 -14.72 -22.19 -11.80
CA ASN A 180 -15.70 -21.26 -12.37
C ASN A 180 -15.70 -19.86 -11.73
N LEU A 181 -14.63 -19.51 -11.03
CA LEU A 181 -14.43 -18.20 -10.42
C LEU A 181 -13.62 -17.31 -11.40
N PHE A 182 -14.21 -16.18 -11.84
CA PHE A 182 -13.64 -15.30 -12.85
C PHE A 182 -13.46 -13.88 -12.36
N VAL A 183 -12.31 -13.29 -12.65
CA VAL A 183 -12.09 -11.85 -12.48
C VAL A 183 -12.33 -11.17 -13.84
N ARG A 184 -13.09 -10.09 -13.87
CA ARG A 184 -13.43 -9.40 -15.12
C ARG A 184 -12.17 -8.98 -15.88
N GLY A 185 -12.00 -9.49 -17.11
CA GLY A 185 -10.89 -9.14 -18.02
C GLY A 185 -9.61 -9.95 -17.88
N LYS A 186 -9.54 -10.91 -16.93
CA LYS A 186 -8.39 -11.81 -16.78
C LYS A 186 -8.89 -13.21 -16.41
N THR A 187 -8.33 -14.24 -17.04
CA THR A 187 -8.54 -15.63 -16.61
C THR A 187 -7.70 -15.86 -15.35
N GLN A 188 -8.26 -16.54 -14.36
CA GLN A 188 -7.59 -16.84 -13.09
C GLN A 188 -6.50 -17.92 -13.16
N ALA A 189 -6.04 -18.26 -14.35
CA ALA A 189 -5.07 -19.31 -14.55
C ALA A 189 -3.67 -19.03 -13.99
N SER A 190 -3.39 -17.82 -13.52
CA SER A 190 -2.06 -17.45 -13.00
C SER A 190 -2.05 -17.41 -11.49
N VAL A 191 -1.21 -18.25 -10.90
CA VAL A 191 -0.79 -18.16 -9.49
C VAL A 191 -0.32 -16.73 -9.20
N GLY A 192 -0.87 -16.09 -8.17
CA GLY A 192 -0.41 -14.77 -7.72
C GLY A 192 -1.05 -13.55 -8.39
N LEU A 193 -2.11 -13.69 -9.20
CA LEU A 193 -2.89 -12.52 -9.59
C LEU A 193 -3.60 -11.98 -8.35
N PRO A 194 -3.41 -10.67 -8.03
CA PRO A 194 -4.19 -10.06 -6.97
C PRO A 194 -5.66 -10.14 -7.38
N ASN A 195 -6.49 -10.71 -6.53
CA ASN A 195 -7.94 -10.63 -6.66
C ASN A 195 -8.40 -9.20 -6.34
N SER A 196 -7.95 -8.25 -7.13
CA SER A 196 -8.44 -6.88 -7.05
C SER A 196 -9.58 -6.73 -8.04
N GLY A 197 -10.77 -6.48 -7.53
CA GLY A 197 -11.95 -6.24 -8.33
C GLY A 197 -13.06 -7.28 -8.18
N PRO A 198 -14.20 -7.04 -8.84
CA PRO A 198 -15.36 -7.89 -8.75
C PRO A 198 -15.10 -9.28 -9.32
N VAL A 199 -15.51 -10.29 -8.58
CA VAL A 199 -15.38 -11.69 -8.96
C VAL A 199 -16.74 -12.23 -9.36
N TYR A 200 -16.77 -12.96 -10.46
CA TYR A 200 -17.98 -13.46 -11.10
C TYR A 200 -17.93 -14.97 -11.28
N ARG A 201 -19.10 -15.57 -11.43
CA ARG A 201 -19.29 -16.92 -11.96
C ARG A 201 -20.08 -16.86 -13.25
N LYS A 202 -19.86 -17.82 -14.13
CA LYS A 202 -20.57 -17.93 -15.39
C LYS A 202 -21.84 -18.75 -15.22
N ILE A 203 -22.96 -18.23 -15.71
CA ILE A 203 -24.22 -18.97 -15.86
C ILE A 203 -24.46 -19.19 -17.35
N GLY A 204 -24.64 -20.47 -17.74
CA GLY A 204 -24.78 -20.83 -19.14
C GLY A 204 -23.56 -20.39 -19.97
N ARG A 205 -23.78 -20.06 -21.25
CA ARG A 205 -22.67 -19.77 -22.18
C ARG A 205 -22.12 -18.34 -22.09
N ARG A 206 -22.91 -17.34 -21.67
CA ARG A 206 -22.53 -15.92 -21.80
C ARG A 206 -22.77 -15.02 -20.59
N LYS A 207 -23.58 -15.42 -19.61
CA LYS A 207 -23.96 -14.54 -18.49
C LYS A 207 -22.96 -14.65 -17.33
N LEU A 208 -22.36 -13.53 -16.95
CA LEU A 208 -21.58 -13.41 -15.73
C LEU A 208 -22.45 -12.80 -14.64
N VAL A 209 -22.44 -13.41 -13.47
CA VAL A 209 -23.11 -12.90 -12.26
C VAL A 209 -22.09 -12.85 -11.12
N PRO A 210 -22.27 -12.02 -10.08
CA PRO A 210 -21.41 -12.01 -8.91
C PRO A 210 -21.21 -13.43 -8.36
N TYR A 211 -20.04 -13.70 -7.83
CA TYR A 211 -19.80 -14.99 -7.19
C TYR A 211 -20.71 -15.18 -5.97
N TYR A 212 -20.80 -16.38 -5.45
CA TYR A 212 -21.52 -16.66 -4.22
C TYR A 212 -20.89 -15.93 -3.04
N ASP A 213 -21.70 -15.34 -2.17
CA ASP A 213 -21.22 -14.79 -0.89
C ASP A 213 -21.02 -15.89 0.17
N ARG A 214 -20.51 -15.50 1.34
CA ARG A 214 -20.26 -16.45 2.45
C ARG A 214 -21.49 -17.25 2.81
N ALA A 215 -22.64 -16.60 3.01
CA ALA A 215 -23.86 -17.28 3.43
C ALA A 215 -24.28 -18.35 2.42
N GLN A 216 -24.27 -18.02 1.12
CA GLN A 216 -24.59 -18.96 0.07
C GLN A 216 -23.60 -20.15 -0.01
N ILE A 217 -22.29 -19.88 0.24
CA ILE A 217 -21.26 -20.94 0.24
C ILE A 217 -21.46 -21.85 1.45
N GLU A 218 -21.69 -21.30 2.64
CA GLU A 218 -22.00 -22.04 3.88
C GLU A 218 -23.29 -22.86 3.75
N ASP A 219 -24.29 -22.35 3.01
CA ASP A 219 -25.54 -23.05 2.66
C ASP A 219 -25.38 -24.11 1.55
N GLY A 220 -24.16 -24.33 1.06
CA GLY A 220 -23.85 -25.43 0.14
C GLY A 220 -23.87 -25.08 -1.36
N ALA A 221 -23.85 -23.80 -1.76
CA ALA A 221 -23.86 -23.38 -3.18
C ALA A 221 -22.75 -24.00 -4.04
N ILE A 222 -21.66 -24.47 -3.41
CA ILE A 222 -20.54 -25.12 -4.08
C ILE A 222 -20.26 -26.54 -3.57
N ALA A 223 -21.06 -27.05 -2.68
CA ALA A 223 -20.92 -28.42 -2.15
C ALA A 223 -21.05 -29.48 -3.25
N GLY A 224 -20.44 -30.64 -3.04
CA GLY A 224 -20.49 -31.77 -3.99
C GLY A 224 -19.69 -31.57 -5.28
N ARG A 225 -18.81 -30.57 -5.35
CA ARG A 225 -17.97 -30.29 -6.51
C ARG A 225 -16.55 -30.85 -6.41
N GLY A 226 -16.24 -31.61 -5.34
CA GLY A 226 -14.91 -32.13 -5.06
C GLY A 226 -13.87 -31.03 -4.80
N LEU A 227 -14.30 -29.95 -4.12
CA LEU A 227 -13.44 -28.80 -3.82
C LEU A 227 -12.83 -28.86 -2.42
N GLU A 228 -13.19 -29.83 -1.64
CA GLU A 228 -12.78 -29.99 -0.26
C GLU A 228 -11.30 -30.41 -0.18
N LEU A 229 -10.50 -29.65 0.57
CA LEU A 229 -9.10 -29.97 0.89
C LEU A 229 -9.00 -30.75 2.20
N ALA A 230 -9.84 -30.38 3.15
CA ALA A 230 -9.96 -30.97 4.49
C ALA A 230 -11.30 -30.57 5.10
N TRP A 231 -11.59 -31.14 6.26
CA TRP A 231 -12.78 -30.86 7.06
C TRP A 231 -12.36 -30.43 8.46
N LEU A 232 -12.92 -29.31 8.95
CA LEU A 232 -12.69 -28.77 10.30
C LEU A 232 -13.87 -29.05 11.22
N LYS A 233 -13.66 -28.83 12.54
CA LYS A 233 -14.71 -28.97 13.57
C LYS A 233 -15.69 -27.81 13.56
N SER A 234 -15.23 -26.58 13.29
CA SER A 234 -16.07 -25.41 13.43
C SER A 234 -15.91 -24.38 12.31
N GLN A 235 -17.00 -23.69 12.01
CA GLN A 235 -17.02 -22.54 11.11
C GLN A 235 -16.21 -21.35 11.67
N THR A 236 -16.06 -21.25 12.98
CA THR A 236 -15.23 -20.24 13.64
C THR A 236 -13.76 -20.46 13.31
N ASP A 237 -13.27 -21.70 13.36
CA ASP A 237 -11.91 -22.05 12.97
C ASP A 237 -11.64 -21.73 11.50
N LEU A 238 -12.59 -22.06 10.62
CA LEU A 238 -12.50 -21.72 9.20
C LEU A 238 -12.45 -20.20 8.98
N LEU A 239 -13.31 -19.44 9.67
CA LEU A 239 -13.31 -17.98 9.59
C LEU A 239 -11.95 -17.39 10.00
N PHE A 240 -11.38 -17.86 11.12
CA PHE A 240 -10.08 -17.39 11.56
C PHE A 240 -8.95 -17.78 10.59
N ALA A 241 -8.95 -19.01 10.07
CA ALA A 241 -8.00 -19.41 9.02
C ALA A 241 -8.11 -18.50 7.77
N GLN A 242 -9.33 -18.13 7.39
CA GLN A 242 -9.58 -17.24 6.26
C GLN A 242 -9.11 -15.79 6.53
N ILE A 243 -9.21 -15.31 7.76
CA ILE A 243 -8.71 -13.99 8.18
C ILE A 243 -7.18 -13.98 8.16
N GLN A 244 -6.55 -15.06 8.66
CA GLN A 244 -5.10 -15.19 8.73
C GLN A 244 -4.44 -15.47 7.36
N GLY A 245 -5.18 -16.08 6.43
CA GLY A 245 -4.71 -16.38 5.06
C GLY A 245 -3.92 -17.68 4.93
N SER A 246 -3.55 -18.35 6.01
CA SER A 246 -2.89 -19.67 6.03
C SER A 246 -3.30 -20.47 7.26
N ALA A 247 -3.08 -21.77 7.23
CA ALA A 247 -3.23 -22.63 8.41
C ALA A 247 -2.45 -23.95 8.25
N ARG A 248 -2.16 -24.57 9.40
CA ARG A 248 -1.70 -25.97 9.52
C ARG A 248 -2.88 -26.79 9.99
N ILE A 249 -3.31 -27.77 9.21
CA ILE A 249 -4.38 -28.69 9.58
C ILE A 249 -3.75 -30.01 9.95
N LYS A 250 -3.81 -30.38 11.23
CA LYS A 250 -3.32 -31.63 11.77
C LYS A 250 -4.40 -32.68 11.67
N PHE A 251 -4.08 -33.81 11.09
CA PHE A 251 -4.95 -34.96 10.99
C PHE A 251 -4.67 -35.96 12.13
N ASP A 252 -5.64 -36.81 12.40
CA ASP A 252 -5.58 -37.88 13.41
C ASP A 252 -4.49 -38.94 13.12
N ASP A 253 -4.10 -39.09 11.87
CA ASP A 253 -3.00 -39.96 11.46
C ASP A 253 -1.59 -39.34 11.64
N GLY A 254 -1.52 -38.17 12.26
CA GLY A 254 -0.28 -37.43 12.51
C GLY A 254 0.27 -36.67 11.32
N THR A 255 -0.38 -36.73 10.16
CA THR A 255 0.03 -35.91 8.99
C THR A 255 -0.51 -34.50 9.10
N THR A 256 0.17 -33.54 8.49
CA THR A 256 -0.21 -32.13 8.48
C THR A 256 -0.46 -31.65 7.05
N LEU A 257 -1.61 -31.05 6.80
CA LEU A 257 -1.89 -30.31 5.57
C LEU A 257 -1.57 -28.83 5.78
N ARG A 258 -0.73 -28.26 4.94
CA ARG A 258 -0.42 -26.84 4.93
C ARG A 258 -1.27 -26.16 3.85
N ILE A 259 -2.08 -25.19 4.26
CA ILE A 259 -2.93 -24.42 3.35
C ILE A 259 -2.53 -22.95 3.35
N ASN A 260 -2.63 -22.34 2.17
CA ASN A 260 -2.38 -20.91 1.99
C ASN A 260 -3.48 -20.30 1.10
N TYR A 261 -3.71 -19.01 1.27
CA TYR A 261 -4.61 -18.21 0.43
C TYR A 261 -4.35 -18.47 -1.05
N ASP A 262 -5.42 -18.71 -1.80
CA ASP A 262 -5.39 -18.84 -3.26
C ASP A 262 -6.28 -17.82 -3.95
N ALA A 263 -7.51 -17.62 -3.45
CA ALA A 263 -8.48 -16.70 -4.02
C ALA A 263 -9.52 -16.25 -3.00
N HIS A 264 -10.31 -15.24 -3.35
CA HIS A 264 -11.52 -14.86 -2.62
C HIS A 264 -12.71 -14.68 -3.58
N ASN A 265 -13.91 -14.62 -3.02
CA ASN A 265 -15.16 -14.52 -3.78
C ASN A 265 -15.49 -13.11 -4.31
N GLY A 266 -14.63 -12.11 -4.09
CA GLY A 266 -14.77 -10.75 -4.60
C GLY A 266 -15.58 -9.78 -3.74
N TYR A 267 -16.17 -10.24 -2.65
CA TYR A 267 -16.82 -9.35 -1.69
C TYR A 267 -15.79 -8.69 -0.77
N PRO A 268 -16.04 -7.43 -0.35
CA PRO A 268 -15.17 -6.76 0.60
C PRO A 268 -15.22 -7.47 1.95
N TYR A 269 -14.09 -7.46 2.65
CA TYR A 269 -14.00 -7.98 4.01
C TYR A 269 -14.75 -7.05 4.99
N THR A 270 -15.58 -7.64 5.83
CA THR A 270 -16.24 -6.97 6.94
C THR A 270 -15.65 -7.48 8.26
N ALA A 271 -15.08 -6.58 9.05
CA ALA A 271 -14.44 -6.94 10.31
C ALA A 271 -15.50 -7.33 11.35
N VAL A 272 -15.61 -8.61 11.67
CA VAL A 272 -16.59 -9.14 12.64
C VAL A 272 -16.43 -8.53 14.03
N GLY A 273 -15.19 -8.24 14.45
CA GLY A 273 -14.93 -7.55 15.72
C GLY A 273 -15.51 -6.13 15.76
N ARG A 274 -15.53 -5.43 14.64
CA ARG A 274 -16.15 -4.11 14.55
C ARG A 274 -17.67 -4.19 14.79
N ILE A 275 -18.33 -5.20 14.23
CA ILE A 275 -19.76 -5.42 14.42
C ILE A 275 -20.08 -5.67 15.91
N LEU A 276 -19.24 -6.45 16.59
CA LEU A 276 -19.43 -6.71 18.04
C LEU A 276 -19.25 -5.45 18.88
N ILE A 277 -18.31 -4.57 18.51
CA ILE A 277 -18.13 -3.26 19.15
C ILE A 277 -19.36 -2.37 18.90
N ASP A 278 -19.76 -2.24 17.64
CA ASP A 278 -20.88 -1.36 17.24
C ASP A 278 -22.21 -1.80 17.84
N ARG A 279 -22.37 -3.09 18.18
CA ARG A 279 -23.52 -3.65 18.93
C ARG A 279 -23.39 -3.55 20.45
N GLY A 280 -22.27 -3.04 20.97
CA GLY A 280 -22.02 -2.95 22.41
C GLY A 280 -21.81 -4.31 23.11
N ILE A 281 -21.53 -5.38 22.34
CA ILE A 281 -21.37 -6.75 22.89
C ILE A 281 -19.99 -6.89 23.52
N ILE A 282 -18.94 -6.39 22.87
CA ILE A 282 -17.58 -6.38 23.40
C ILE A 282 -17.07 -4.95 23.34
N PRO A 283 -16.65 -4.35 24.47
CA PRO A 283 -16.06 -3.02 24.51
C PRO A 283 -14.81 -2.92 23.64
N LYS A 284 -14.58 -1.76 23.02
CA LYS A 284 -13.46 -1.52 22.10
C LYS A 284 -12.09 -1.80 22.73
N ASP A 285 -11.91 -1.46 23.97
CA ASP A 285 -10.68 -1.65 24.75
C ASP A 285 -10.41 -3.13 25.09
N GLN A 286 -11.46 -3.94 25.23
CA GLN A 286 -11.38 -5.38 25.53
C GLN A 286 -11.38 -6.25 24.27
N MET A 287 -11.54 -5.65 23.08
CA MET A 287 -11.64 -6.41 21.83
C MET A 287 -10.31 -7.10 21.48
N SER A 288 -10.35 -8.41 21.31
CA SER A 288 -9.25 -9.23 20.83
C SER A 288 -9.78 -10.41 19.99
N MET A 289 -8.90 -11.09 19.25
CA MET A 289 -9.29 -12.30 18.52
C MET A 289 -9.79 -13.40 19.44
N GLN A 290 -9.21 -13.51 20.63
CA GLN A 290 -9.61 -14.47 21.67
C GLN A 290 -11.03 -14.17 22.17
N LYS A 291 -11.33 -12.90 22.46
CA LYS A 291 -12.67 -12.48 22.89
C LYS A 291 -13.74 -12.69 21.83
N ILE A 292 -13.40 -12.47 20.55
CA ILE A 292 -14.32 -12.78 19.44
C ILE A 292 -14.60 -14.28 19.40
N ARG A 293 -13.55 -15.12 19.48
CA ARG A 293 -13.67 -16.59 19.47
C ARG A 293 -14.51 -17.06 20.66
N GLU A 294 -14.19 -16.62 21.88
CA GLU A 294 -14.90 -16.95 23.09
C GLU A 294 -16.39 -16.60 22.97
N TRP A 295 -16.70 -15.42 22.48
CA TRP A 295 -18.10 -15.01 22.27
C TRP A 295 -18.83 -15.91 21.26
N MET A 296 -18.16 -16.22 20.13
CA MET A 296 -18.74 -17.08 19.09
C MET A 296 -18.99 -18.52 19.58
N GLU A 297 -18.11 -19.05 20.43
CA GLU A 297 -18.23 -20.38 21.02
C GLU A 297 -19.40 -20.46 22.01
N HIS A 298 -19.63 -19.38 22.80
CA HIS A 298 -20.73 -19.31 23.74
C HIS A 298 -22.08 -18.90 23.11
N ASN A 299 -22.07 -18.40 21.85
CA ASN A 299 -23.27 -17.92 21.17
C ASN A 299 -23.36 -18.49 19.74
N PRO A 300 -23.67 -19.77 19.55
CA PRO A 300 -23.63 -20.42 18.22
C PRO A 300 -24.50 -19.75 17.16
N ASP A 301 -25.75 -19.38 17.51
CA ASP A 301 -26.69 -18.71 16.60
C ASP A 301 -26.20 -17.30 16.25
N GLY A 302 -25.75 -16.53 17.24
CA GLY A 302 -25.15 -15.22 17.04
C GLY A 302 -23.86 -15.28 16.22
N ALA A 303 -23.06 -16.33 16.42
CA ALA A 303 -21.85 -16.58 15.63
C ALA A 303 -22.17 -16.86 14.16
N ASN A 304 -23.23 -17.62 13.89
CA ASN A 304 -23.69 -17.88 12.53
C ASN A 304 -24.11 -16.58 11.83
N GLU A 305 -24.94 -15.77 12.49
CA GLU A 305 -25.34 -14.46 11.98
C GLU A 305 -24.13 -13.54 11.75
N LEU A 306 -23.24 -13.43 12.74
CA LEU A 306 -22.06 -12.57 12.69
C LEU A 306 -21.14 -12.93 11.51
N ARG A 307 -20.84 -14.23 11.31
CA ARG A 307 -20.01 -14.68 10.19
C ARG A 307 -20.59 -14.28 8.84
N ARG A 308 -21.90 -14.46 8.67
CA ARG A 308 -22.63 -14.20 7.42
C ARG A 308 -22.67 -12.72 7.04
N GLN A 309 -22.52 -11.80 8.01
CA GLN A 309 -22.34 -10.37 7.73
C GLN A 309 -21.01 -10.07 7.03
N ASN A 310 -19.98 -10.87 7.25
CA ASN A 310 -18.79 -10.84 6.45
C ASN A 310 -19.01 -11.66 5.16
N ARG A 311 -19.47 -11.01 4.10
CA ARG A 311 -19.77 -11.66 2.81
C ARG A 311 -18.54 -12.19 2.10
N ALA A 312 -17.30 -11.74 2.47
CA ALA A 312 -16.05 -12.22 1.92
C ALA A 312 -15.80 -13.68 2.32
N TYR A 313 -15.35 -14.49 1.36
CA TYR A 313 -14.95 -15.87 1.55
C TYR A 313 -13.62 -16.14 0.86
N VAL A 314 -12.67 -16.78 1.56
CA VAL A 314 -11.35 -17.15 1.07
C VAL A 314 -11.32 -18.61 0.67
N PHE A 315 -10.70 -18.90 -0.47
CA PHE A 315 -10.38 -20.22 -0.96
C PHE A 315 -8.89 -20.49 -0.79
N PHE A 316 -8.54 -21.73 -0.47
CA PHE A 316 -7.18 -22.12 -0.17
C PHE A 316 -6.56 -22.99 -1.26
N ARG A 317 -5.26 -23.10 -1.21
CA ARG A 317 -4.48 -24.13 -1.92
C ARG A 317 -3.60 -24.84 -0.93
N GLU A 318 -3.30 -26.07 -1.23
CA GLU A 318 -2.24 -26.82 -0.55
C GLU A 318 -0.87 -26.27 -0.94
N VAL A 319 0.05 -26.23 0.02
CA VAL A 319 1.44 -25.85 -0.20
C VAL A 319 2.37 -26.92 0.37
N PRO A 320 3.44 -27.31 -0.38
CA PRO A 320 4.36 -28.38 0.02
C PRO A 320 5.39 -27.83 1.05
N LEU A 321 4.91 -27.54 2.26
CA LEU A 321 5.73 -27.08 3.38
C LEU A 321 5.79 -28.14 4.45
N SER A 322 6.96 -28.31 5.07
CA SER A 322 7.12 -29.13 6.26
C SER A 322 6.62 -28.41 7.52
N ASP A 323 6.51 -29.13 8.63
CA ASP A 323 6.13 -28.54 9.91
C ASP A 323 7.16 -27.54 10.45
N LYS A 324 8.41 -27.60 9.96
CA LYS A 324 9.49 -26.69 10.32
C LYS A 324 9.50 -25.40 9.50
N ASP A 325 8.79 -25.39 8.37
CA ASP A 325 8.74 -24.23 7.51
C ASP A 325 7.71 -23.23 8.02
N GLU A 326 8.00 -21.94 7.87
CA GLU A 326 7.06 -20.88 8.12
C GLU A 326 6.06 -20.73 6.95
N ALA A 327 4.92 -20.06 7.20
CA ALA A 327 3.94 -19.78 6.18
C ALA A 327 4.54 -18.94 5.03
N VAL A 328 3.99 -19.09 3.83
CA VAL A 328 4.42 -18.31 2.66
C VAL A 328 3.57 -17.05 2.53
N GLY A 329 4.21 -15.89 2.55
CA GLY A 329 3.55 -14.60 2.33
C GLY A 329 3.16 -14.34 0.86
N ALA A 330 2.44 -13.27 0.62
CA ALA A 330 1.98 -12.89 -0.72
C ALA A 330 3.12 -12.57 -1.71
N GLN A 331 4.32 -12.28 -1.23
CA GLN A 331 5.53 -12.18 -2.04
C GLN A 331 5.96 -13.53 -2.62
N GLY A 332 5.45 -14.64 -2.10
CA GLY A 332 5.85 -16.01 -2.49
C GLY A 332 7.12 -16.51 -1.80
N VAL A 333 7.48 -15.94 -0.66
CA VAL A 333 8.62 -16.35 0.16
C VAL A 333 8.17 -16.76 1.55
N PRO A 334 8.93 -17.64 2.25
CA PRO A 334 8.68 -17.93 3.65
C PRO A 334 8.74 -16.67 4.50
N LEU A 335 7.79 -16.53 5.40
CA LEU A 335 7.77 -15.48 6.40
C LEU A 335 8.80 -15.78 7.51
N THR A 336 9.12 -14.76 8.29
CA THR A 336 10.00 -14.88 9.45
C THR A 336 9.28 -14.27 10.65
N ALA A 337 9.01 -15.06 11.68
CA ALA A 337 8.35 -14.60 12.90
C ALA A 337 9.09 -13.40 13.52
N GLY A 338 8.37 -12.33 13.83
CA GLY A 338 8.92 -11.09 14.37
C GLY A 338 9.78 -10.27 13.39
N ARG A 339 9.83 -10.66 12.08
CA ARG A 339 10.60 -9.95 11.05
C ARG A 339 9.82 -9.70 9.75
N SER A 340 8.70 -10.38 9.54
CA SER A 340 7.85 -10.21 8.37
C SER A 340 6.62 -9.38 8.71
N ILE A 341 6.19 -8.52 7.78
CA ILE A 341 4.97 -7.74 7.89
C ILE A 341 4.14 -7.82 6.61
N ALA A 342 2.81 -7.76 6.80
CA ALA A 342 1.88 -7.44 5.73
C ALA A 342 1.70 -5.92 5.65
N VAL A 343 1.70 -5.38 4.42
CA VAL A 343 1.59 -3.94 4.12
C VAL A 343 0.57 -3.67 3.03
N ASP A 344 0.25 -2.40 2.83
CA ASP A 344 -0.55 -1.96 1.67
C ASP A 344 0.29 -2.09 0.38
N LYS A 345 0.00 -3.14 -0.39
CA LYS A 345 0.68 -3.41 -1.67
C LYS A 345 0.42 -2.37 -2.78
N ALA A 346 -0.58 -1.50 -2.60
CA ALA A 346 -0.81 -0.40 -3.53
C ALA A 346 0.18 0.76 -3.31
N LEU A 347 0.75 0.85 -2.11
CA LEU A 347 1.68 1.89 -1.70
C LEU A 347 3.12 1.39 -1.58
N HIS A 348 3.33 0.14 -1.20
CA HIS A 348 4.65 -0.41 -0.90
C HIS A 348 4.98 -1.62 -1.77
N VAL A 349 6.26 -1.77 -2.12
CA VAL A 349 6.76 -2.96 -2.80
C VAL A 349 7.20 -3.99 -1.77
N TYR A 350 7.01 -5.27 -2.11
CA TYR A 350 7.53 -6.35 -1.27
C TYR A 350 9.06 -6.32 -1.20
N GLY A 351 9.57 -6.65 -0.04
CA GLY A 351 10.98 -6.55 0.31
C GLY A 351 11.37 -5.22 0.97
N THR A 352 10.51 -4.18 0.95
CA THR A 352 10.80 -2.90 1.60
C THR A 352 10.99 -3.10 3.10
N PRO A 353 12.15 -2.64 3.67
CA PRO A 353 12.37 -2.68 5.09
C PRO A 353 11.66 -1.51 5.79
N PHE A 354 11.03 -1.81 6.93
CA PHE A 354 10.41 -0.83 7.82
C PHE A 354 10.95 -1.00 9.23
N PHE A 355 11.47 0.04 9.83
CA PHE A 355 11.76 0.05 11.24
C PHE A 355 10.54 0.57 11.99
N ILE A 356 9.98 -0.29 12.85
CA ILE A 356 8.76 -0.01 13.60
C ILE A 356 9.14 0.12 15.07
N THR A 357 8.72 1.23 15.68
CA THR A 357 9.08 1.53 17.06
C THR A 357 7.89 2.01 17.88
N GLY A 358 7.85 1.62 19.13
CA GLY A 358 6.83 1.94 20.11
C GLY A 358 6.78 0.90 21.24
N GLU A 359 5.60 0.72 21.82
CA GLU A 359 5.36 -0.25 22.89
C GLU A 359 4.22 -1.19 22.53
N LEU A 360 4.42 -2.50 22.74
CA LEU A 360 3.45 -3.54 22.43
C LEU A 360 3.28 -4.51 23.61
N PRO A 361 2.05 -5.05 23.84
CA PRO A 361 1.79 -6.05 24.87
C PRO A 361 2.21 -7.45 24.39
N ILE A 362 3.50 -7.67 24.18
CA ILE A 362 4.03 -8.94 23.63
C ILE A 362 4.04 -10.03 24.70
N GLU A 363 4.54 -9.71 25.91
CA GLU A 363 4.72 -10.70 26.98
C GLU A 363 3.39 -11.00 27.71
N SER A 364 2.58 -9.97 27.94
CA SER A 364 1.27 -10.11 28.62
C SER A 364 0.28 -9.05 28.11
N GLU A 365 -0.97 -9.13 28.54
CA GLU A 365 -2.00 -8.13 28.19
C GLU A 365 -1.73 -6.76 28.85
N LEU A 366 -1.06 -6.75 29.98
CA LEU A 366 -0.82 -5.57 30.80
C LEU A 366 0.56 -4.94 30.59
N ALA A 367 1.56 -5.74 30.25
CA ALA A 367 2.93 -5.27 30.06
C ALA A 367 3.12 -4.63 28.68
N LYS A 368 3.53 -3.38 28.67
CA LYS A 368 4.00 -2.72 27.46
C LYS A 368 5.50 -2.95 27.35
N THR A 369 5.87 -3.77 26.36
CA THR A 369 7.26 -4.06 26.06
C THR A 369 7.75 -3.12 24.97
N PRO A 370 8.93 -2.47 25.11
CA PRO A 370 9.54 -1.72 24.03
C PRO A 370 9.71 -2.58 22.77
N PHE A 371 9.26 -2.06 21.67
CA PHE A 371 9.32 -2.72 20.36
C PHE A 371 10.10 -1.84 19.40
N HIS A 372 11.31 -2.24 19.07
CA HIS A 372 12.20 -1.56 18.12
C HIS A 372 12.72 -2.61 17.15
N ARG A 373 12.04 -2.78 15.98
CA ARG A 373 12.40 -3.87 15.07
C ARG A 373 12.37 -3.44 13.62
N LEU A 374 13.43 -3.84 12.92
CA LEU A 374 13.48 -3.81 11.47
C LEU A 374 12.70 -5.00 10.90
N MET A 375 11.63 -4.71 10.20
CA MET A 375 10.69 -5.67 9.64
C MET A 375 10.69 -5.58 8.12
N ILE A 376 10.43 -6.67 7.43
CA ILE A 376 10.47 -6.75 5.97
C ILE A 376 9.05 -6.97 5.43
N ALA A 377 8.63 -6.16 4.47
CA ALA A 377 7.35 -6.29 3.80
C ALA A 377 7.33 -7.51 2.89
N GLN A 378 6.72 -8.62 3.33
CA GLN A 378 6.69 -9.90 2.61
C GLN A 378 5.26 -10.39 2.33
N ASP A 379 4.28 -9.67 2.87
CA ASP A 379 2.88 -10.07 2.80
C ASP A 379 1.95 -8.86 2.60
N THR A 380 0.66 -9.14 2.41
CA THR A 380 -0.40 -8.14 2.30
C THR A 380 -1.73 -8.71 2.79
N GLY A 381 -2.66 -7.84 3.11
CA GLY A 381 -4.03 -8.20 3.46
C GLY A 381 -5.03 -7.16 2.97
N SER A 382 -6.28 -7.56 2.72
CA SER A 382 -7.33 -6.65 2.25
C SER A 382 -7.70 -5.55 3.24
N ALA A 383 -7.44 -5.78 4.54
CA ALA A 383 -7.64 -4.81 5.62
C ALA A 383 -6.41 -3.96 5.92
N ILE A 384 -5.28 -4.22 5.25
CA ILE A 384 -4.02 -3.51 5.47
C ILE A 384 -3.93 -2.39 4.44
N VAL A 385 -4.48 -1.23 4.79
CA VAL A 385 -4.61 -0.07 3.88
C VAL A 385 -4.03 1.17 4.53
N GLY A 386 -3.09 1.82 3.85
CA GLY A 386 -2.47 3.07 4.26
C GLY A 386 -0.94 3.02 4.34
N PRO A 387 -0.29 4.20 4.39
CA PRO A 387 1.17 4.31 4.27
C PRO A 387 1.94 3.76 5.48
N ALA A 388 1.40 3.93 6.68
CA ALA A 388 1.99 3.45 7.93
C ALA A 388 1.05 2.44 8.61
N ARG A 389 0.63 1.42 7.86
CA ARG A 389 -0.24 0.35 8.33
C ARG A 389 0.48 -0.99 8.10
N ALA A 390 0.68 -1.75 9.16
CA ALA A 390 1.29 -3.06 9.05
C ALA A 390 0.56 -4.09 9.93
N ASP A 391 0.62 -5.35 9.49
CA ASP A 391 0.26 -6.51 10.28
C ASP A 391 1.51 -7.32 10.56
N LEU A 392 1.84 -7.54 11.85
CA LEU A 392 3.10 -8.15 12.28
C LEU A 392 2.93 -9.67 12.38
N TYR A 393 3.81 -10.42 11.70
CA TYR A 393 3.81 -11.88 11.74
C TYR A 393 4.53 -12.42 12.97
N PHE A 394 3.86 -13.27 13.75
CA PHE A 394 4.41 -13.84 14.99
C PHE A 394 4.68 -15.35 14.93
N GLY A 395 4.56 -15.99 13.76
CA GLY A 395 4.78 -17.41 13.61
C GLY A 395 3.49 -18.23 13.66
N ALA A 396 3.55 -19.49 14.11
CA ALA A 396 2.44 -20.40 14.10
C ALA A 396 2.01 -20.86 15.49
N GLY A 397 0.73 -21.27 15.61
CA GLY A 397 0.18 -21.92 16.78
C GLY A 397 -0.40 -20.97 17.82
N ALA A 398 -0.77 -21.53 18.97
CA ALA A 398 -1.58 -20.86 19.99
C ALA A 398 -0.87 -19.65 20.62
N ASP A 399 0.43 -19.76 20.92
CA ASP A 399 1.16 -18.65 21.56
C ASP A 399 1.37 -17.47 20.61
N ALA A 400 1.68 -17.72 19.35
CA ALA A 400 1.68 -16.70 18.31
C ALA A 400 0.30 -16.04 18.17
N GLY A 401 -0.77 -16.83 18.27
CA GLY A 401 -2.15 -16.36 18.27
C GLY A 401 -2.49 -15.47 19.46
N LYS A 402 -2.03 -15.80 20.66
CA LYS A 402 -2.21 -14.96 21.86
C LYS A 402 -1.55 -13.58 21.69
N VAL A 403 -0.32 -13.54 21.23
CA VAL A 403 0.39 -12.28 20.98
C VAL A 403 -0.30 -11.48 19.88
N SER A 404 -0.54 -12.08 18.73
CA SER A 404 -1.15 -11.43 17.57
C SER A 404 -2.54 -10.84 17.89
N GLY A 405 -3.33 -11.58 18.68
CA GLY A 405 -4.70 -11.19 19.03
C GLY A 405 -4.80 -9.93 19.89
N ARG A 406 -3.73 -9.58 20.63
CA ARG A 406 -3.68 -8.40 21.50
C ARG A 406 -3.27 -7.12 20.75
N LEU A 407 -2.68 -7.25 19.55
CA LEU A 407 -2.05 -6.12 18.88
C LEU A 407 -3.04 -5.25 18.11
N ARG A 408 -3.21 -4.02 18.57
CA ARG A 408 -3.95 -2.93 17.92
C ARG A 408 -3.43 -1.60 18.47
N HIS A 409 -2.23 -1.21 18.03
CA HIS A 409 -1.47 -0.14 18.66
C HIS A 409 -0.96 0.87 17.64
N ASN A 410 -0.91 2.13 18.04
CA ASN A 410 -0.22 3.17 17.29
C ASN A 410 1.27 2.99 17.45
N MET A 411 2.01 3.07 16.34
CA MET A 411 3.46 2.89 16.28
C MET A 411 4.08 3.90 15.34
N GLN A 412 5.35 4.21 15.53
CA GLN A 412 6.14 5.00 14.59
C GLN A 412 6.70 4.10 13.51
N PHE A 413 6.67 4.58 12.27
CA PHE A 413 7.18 3.87 11.10
C PHE A 413 8.30 4.65 10.43
N VAL A 414 9.43 3.99 10.23
CA VAL A 414 10.54 4.49 9.43
C VAL A 414 10.76 3.54 8.26
N MET A 415 10.42 3.98 7.06
CA MET A 415 10.63 3.23 5.83
C MET A 415 12.06 3.42 5.35
N LEU A 416 12.76 2.34 5.01
CA LEU A 416 14.08 2.40 4.42
C LEU A 416 13.98 2.40 2.90
N VAL A 417 14.37 3.50 2.29
CA VAL A 417 14.36 3.69 0.83
C VAL A 417 15.77 3.53 0.27
N PRO A 418 15.99 2.77 -0.81
CA PRO A 418 17.31 2.68 -1.44
C PRO A 418 17.90 4.06 -1.73
N LYS A 419 19.19 4.28 -1.41
CA LYS A 419 19.86 5.59 -1.58
C LYS A 419 19.73 6.17 -2.99
N GLY A 420 19.81 5.32 -4.01
CA GLY A 420 19.63 5.74 -5.42
C GLY A 420 18.22 6.23 -5.75
N LEU A 421 17.24 5.95 -4.90
CA LEU A 421 15.83 6.33 -5.05
C LEU A 421 15.36 7.34 -4.00
N ASP A 422 16.27 7.91 -3.20
CA ASP A 422 15.95 8.94 -2.21
C ASP A 422 15.16 10.09 -2.88
N PRO A 423 13.89 10.30 -2.53
CA PRO A 423 13.05 11.29 -3.17
C PRO A 423 13.51 12.72 -2.88
N VAL A 424 14.14 12.95 -1.73
CA VAL A 424 14.65 14.27 -1.33
C VAL A 424 15.90 14.60 -2.14
N ALA A 425 16.87 13.68 -2.21
CA ALA A 425 18.07 13.86 -3.00
C ALA A 425 17.76 13.98 -4.51
N ARG A 426 16.78 13.22 -5.01
CA ARG A 426 16.32 13.31 -6.40
C ARG A 426 15.58 14.60 -6.67
N GLY A 427 14.69 15.02 -5.80
CA GLY A 427 13.95 16.29 -5.93
C GLY A 427 14.88 17.50 -5.96
N ARG A 428 15.94 17.51 -5.15
CA ARG A 428 16.96 18.57 -5.14
C ARG A 428 17.81 18.63 -6.42
N LYS A 429 17.81 17.58 -7.23
CA LYS A 429 18.52 17.52 -8.52
C LYS A 429 17.65 17.90 -9.71
N LEU A 430 16.34 18.09 -9.51
CA LEU A 430 15.46 18.54 -10.58
C LEU A 430 15.56 20.07 -10.68
N PRO A 431 15.94 20.62 -11.85
CA PRO A 431 15.99 22.06 -12.03
C PRO A 431 14.59 22.66 -11.94
N VAL A 432 14.47 23.84 -11.31
CA VAL A 432 13.24 24.62 -11.35
C VAL A 432 13.11 25.16 -12.78
N PRO A 433 11.94 25.03 -13.44
CA PRO A 433 11.71 25.66 -14.72
C PRO A 433 11.94 27.18 -14.62
N ASP A 434 12.74 27.74 -15.50
CA ASP A 434 13.09 29.19 -15.50
C ASP A 434 11.85 30.09 -15.62
N GLU A 435 10.82 29.60 -16.31
CA GLU A 435 9.56 30.32 -16.50
C GLU A 435 8.37 29.33 -16.54
N ARG A 436 7.20 29.80 -16.11
CA ARG A 436 5.97 29.03 -16.33
C ARG A 436 5.76 28.83 -17.83
N PRO A 437 5.29 27.66 -18.30
CA PRO A 437 5.03 27.43 -19.73
C PRO A 437 4.16 28.51 -20.36
N SER A 438 3.19 29.04 -19.61
CA SER A 438 2.32 30.14 -20.04
C SER A 438 3.09 31.46 -20.30
N ALA A 439 4.10 31.77 -19.49
CA ALA A 439 4.93 32.98 -19.70
C ALA A 439 5.85 32.83 -20.93
N LYS A 440 6.37 31.62 -21.15
CA LYS A 440 7.19 31.32 -22.34
C LYS A 440 6.35 31.32 -23.62
N ILE A 441 5.14 30.79 -23.56
CA ILE A 441 4.18 30.83 -24.68
C ILE A 441 3.76 32.27 -24.97
N ALA A 442 3.47 33.10 -23.95
CA ALA A 442 3.13 34.50 -24.13
C ALA A 442 4.26 35.34 -24.77
N LYS A 443 5.53 34.99 -24.49
CA LYS A 443 6.68 35.64 -25.15
C LYS A 443 6.87 35.19 -26.61
N LEU A 444 6.62 33.89 -26.90
CA LEU A 444 6.77 33.35 -28.24
C LEU A 444 5.58 33.70 -29.14
N PHE A 445 4.41 33.87 -28.58
CA PHE A 445 3.17 34.19 -29.26
C PHE A 445 2.49 35.37 -28.54
N PRO A 446 3.03 36.62 -28.69
CA PRO A 446 2.39 37.78 -28.10
C PRO A 446 0.99 37.92 -28.70
N GLN A 447 -0.01 38.00 -27.83
CA GLN A 447 -1.39 38.26 -28.24
C GLN A 447 -1.41 39.65 -28.87
N THR A 448 -1.57 39.72 -30.18
CA THR A 448 -1.89 40.96 -30.87
C THR A 448 -3.30 41.34 -30.48
N ASP A 449 -3.43 42.49 -29.81
CA ASP A 449 -4.74 43.07 -29.45
C ASP A 449 -5.56 43.22 -30.73
N PRO A 450 -6.69 42.53 -30.92
CA PRO A 450 -7.48 42.63 -32.15
C PRO A 450 -8.15 43.97 -32.36
N ASP A 451 -8.07 44.90 -31.38
CA ASP A 451 -8.68 46.22 -31.45
C ASP A 451 -7.73 47.38 -31.85
N LYS A 452 -6.43 47.08 -32.12
CA LYS A 452 -5.50 48.13 -32.54
C LYS A 452 -5.44 48.39 -34.05
N ASP A 453 -6.05 47.55 -34.87
CA ASP A 453 -6.01 47.66 -36.33
C ASP A 453 -7.37 47.88 -36.98
N LYS A 454 -8.36 48.46 -36.27
CA LYS A 454 -9.57 48.94 -36.91
C LYS A 454 -9.43 50.42 -37.27
N PRO A 455 -9.50 50.78 -38.56
CA PRO A 455 -9.59 52.19 -38.94
C PRO A 455 -10.89 52.76 -38.43
N ALA A 456 -10.83 53.98 -37.88
CA ALA A 456 -11.96 54.73 -37.34
C ALA A 456 -13.09 54.87 -38.37
N ALA A 457 -14.17 54.15 -38.22
CA ALA A 457 -15.40 54.33 -38.98
C ALA A 457 -16.29 55.30 -38.25
N LYS A 458 -16.68 56.37 -38.98
CA LYS A 458 -17.51 57.48 -38.57
C LYS A 458 -18.87 56.98 -38.04
N SER A 459 -19.28 57.60 -36.94
CA SER A 459 -20.62 57.53 -36.34
C SER A 459 -21.73 57.80 -37.36
N ALA A 460 -22.69 56.88 -37.46
CA ALA A 460 -23.99 57.11 -37.98
C ALA A 460 -25.03 56.66 -36.95
N ASP A 461 -25.80 57.64 -36.50
CA ASP A 461 -26.92 57.47 -35.58
C ASP A 461 -27.98 56.52 -36.12
N LEU A 462 -28.47 55.61 -35.31
CA LEU A 462 -29.85 55.06 -35.39
C LEU A 462 -30.29 54.50 -34.01
N PRO A 463 -31.60 54.44 -33.74
CA PRO A 463 -32.15 54.80 -32.48
C PRO A 463 -32.41 53.65 -31.51
N THR A 464 -32.49 54.04 -30.29
CA THR A 464 -32.96 53.37 -29.09
C THR A 464 -34.27 52.58 -29.31
N ALA A 465 -34.28 51.27 -29.07
CA ALA A 465 -35.50 50.51 -28.83
C ALA A 465 -35.44 49.91 -27.42
N THR A 466 -36.21 50.55 -26.57
CA THR A 466 -36.59 50.08 -25.23
C THR A 466 -37.48 48.86 -25.36
N VAL A 467 -37.12 47.74 -24.76
CA VAL A 467 -38.06 46.67 -24.49
C VAL A 467 -38.06 46.33 -23.01
N ALA A 468 -39.26 46.41 -22.53
CA ALA A 468 -39.70 46.38 -21.17
C ALA A 468 -39.51 45.04 -20.46
N ARG A 469 -39.27 45.16 -19.23
CA ARG A 469 -39.38 44.17 -18.15
C ARG A 469 -40.87 43.83 -17.97
N SER A 470 -41.23 42.54 -18.09
CA SER A 470 -42.53 42.06 -17.61
C SER A 470 -42.35 41.06 -16.50
N THR A 471 -42.75 41.50 -15.34
CA THR A 471 -43.15 40.71 -14.18
C THR A 471 -44.57 40.18 -14.36
N ALA A 472 -44.82 38.93 -14.07
CA ALA A 472 -46.13 38.35 -13.71
C ALA A 472 -45.86 37.18 -12.76
N LYS A 473 -46.28 37.25 -11.74
CA LYS A 473 -47.12 36.94 -10.57
C LYS A 473 -48.31 36.07 -10.87
N ASP A 474 -48.60 35.24 -9.84
CA ASP A 474 -49.83 34.53 -9.48
C ASP A 474 -50.13 33.22 -10.20
N SER A 475 -50.63 32.16 -9.57
CA SER A 475 -51.42 31.99 -8.34
C SER A 475 -51.53 30.51 -7.97
N ALA A 476 -51.57 30.29 -6.68
CA ALA A 476 -52.19 29.27 -5.87
C ALA A 476 -53.32 28.41 -6.47
N LYS A 477 -53.37 27.14 -6.04
CA LYS A 477 -54.58 26.51 -5.46
C LYS A 477 -54.28 25.12 -4.91
N ASP A 478 -54.43 24.95 -3.63
CA ASP A 478 -54.89 23.76 -2.91
C ASP A 478 -56.38 23.58 -3.13
N PRO A 479 -56.94 22.40 -2.97
CA PRO A 479 -57.63 22.01 -1.75
C PRO A 479 -57.52 20.50 -1.41
N ALA A 480 -57.22 20.13 -0.21
CA ALA A 480 -58.01 19.81 1.00
C ALA A 480 -59.07 18.67 0.87
N ARG A 481 -59.04 17.83 1.92
CA ARG A 481 -60.17 17.13 2.57
C ARG A 481 -60.52 15.75 2.00
N GLU A 482 -60.79 14.75 2.76
CA GLU A 482 -61.41 14.41 4.03
C GLU A 482 -61.18 12.92 4.32
N THR A 483 -61.09 12.39 5.38
CA THR A 483 -61.70 12.20 6.70
C THR A 483 -61.79 10.73 7.12
N ALA A 484 -61.53 10.53 8.34
CA ALA A 484 -62.21 9.72 9.38
C ALA A 484 -62.11 8.18 9.31
N GLY A 485 -62.01 7.45 10.33
CA GLY A 485 -62.18 7.65 11.74
C GLY A 485 -62.15 6.32 12.51
N ASN A 486 -62.01 6.44 13.80
CA ASN A 486 -62.53 5.63 14.89
C ASN A 486 -61.98 4.22 15.13
N ALA A 487 -61.78 3.74 16.32
CA ALA A 487 -61.93 4.09 17.73
C ALA A 487 -61.47 2.88 18.55
N ALA A 488 -60.69 3.06 19.55
CA ALA A 488 -60.93 3.06 20.98
C ALA A 488 -61.09 1.69 21.72
N LYS A 489 -60.54 1.73 22.93
CA LYS A 489 -60.77 0.91 24.15
C LYS A 489 -59.78 -0.23 24.39
N GLY A 490 -59.16 -0.38 25.54
CA GLY A 490 -59.33 0.22 26.86
C GLY A 490 -58.30 -0.41 27.81
N HIS A 491 -57.92 0.33 28.81
CA HIS A 491 -57.17 -0.07 30.00
C HIS A 491 -58.00 -0.96 30.93
N PRO A 492 -57.45 -1.64 31.98
CA PRO A 492 -56.98 -0.94 33.15
C PRO A 492 -55.74 -1.49 33.89
N ALA A 493 -55.25 -0.63 34.78
CA ALA A 493 -54.17 -0.73 35.73
C ALA A 493 -54.50 -1.56 37.02
N THR A 494 -53.41 -2.01 37.70
CA THR A 494 -53.25 -2.01 39.20
C THR A 494 -51.72 -2.10 39.44
N LYS A 495 -51.05 -1.13 40.09
CA LYS A 495 -50.81 -0.83 41.52
C LYS A 495 -50.22 -2.01 42.30
N ASP A 496 -48.92 -1.87 42.79
CA ASP A 496 -48.52 -1.47 44.14
C ASP A 496 -46.97 -1.50 44.25
N ALA A 497 -46.41 -0.43 44.67
CA ALA A 497 -45.87 0.05 45.93
C ALA A 497 -44.38 -0.24 46.18
N ALA A 498 -43.63 0.86 46.32
CA ALA A 498 -42.26 1.00 46.82
C ALA A 498 -42.14 0.76 48.36
N PRO A 499 -40.91 0.74 48.98
CA PRO A 499 -40.27 2.04 49.32
C PRO A 499 -38.71 2.13 49.29
N ALA A 500 -38.25 3.34 48.97
CA ALA A 500 -37.31 4.29 49.60
C ALA A 500 -35.86 3.91 49.97
N ALA A 501 -34.95 4.52 49.34
CA ALA A 501 -33.75 5.35 49.44
C ALA A 501 -32.89 5.30 50.75
N PRO A 502 -31.61 5.78 50.80
CA PRO A 502 -31.26 7.16 50.42
C PRO A 502 -29.92 7.37 49.66
N ALA A 503 -29.77 8.60 49.24
CA ALA A 503 -28.80 9.26 48.41
C ALA A 503 -27.34 9.29 48.89
N ALA A 504 -26.42 9.31 47.92
CA ALA A 504 -25.11 10.00 48.03
C ALA A 504 -24.81 10.75 46.72
N THR A 505 -24.65 12.01 46.86
CA THR A 505 -24.30 13.02 45.85
C THR A 505 -22.88 12.89 45.41
N THR A 506 -22.62 12.89 44.08
CA THR A 506 -21.33 13.20 43.48
C THR A 506 -21.50 14.13 42.27
N PRO A 507 -20.53 15.01 41.97
CA PRO A 507 -20.77 16.20 41.17
C PRO A 507 -20.78 15.93 39.67
N VAL A 508 -21.57 16.72 38.97
CA VAL A 508 -21.76 16.79 37.53
C VAL A 508 -20.48 17.24 36.85
N ALA A 509 -19.89 16.38 36.02
CA ALA A 509 -18.88 16.76 35.07
C ALA A 509 -19.56 17.30 33.81
N GLN A 510 -19.19 18.52 33.41
CA GLN A 510 -19.68 19.18 32.21
C GLN A 510 -19.35 18.38 30.96
N ALA A 511 -20.34 18.14 30.13
CA ALA A 511 -20.20 17.52 28.82
C ALA A 511 -19.45 18.48 27.88
N ALA A 512 -18.41 17.98 27.24
CA ALA A 512 -17.72 18.65 26.15
C ALA A 512 -18.64 18.76 24.90
N PRO A 513 -18.52 19.81 24.07
CA PRO A 513 -19.37 20.00 22.92
C PRO A 513 -19.17 18.92 21.87
N VAL A 514 -20.26 18.40 21.35
CA VAL A 514 -20.34 17.46 20.24
C VAL A 514 -19.82 18.18 18.98
N ALA A 515 -18.74 17.67 18.40
CA ALA A 515 -18.23 18.17 17.13
C ALA A 515 -19.22 17.85 16.00
N GLU A 516 -19.59 18.85 15.23
CA GLU A 516 -20.44 18.70 14.04
C GLU A 516 -19.77 17.76 13.01
N PRO A 517 -20.54 16.96 12.25
CA PRO A 517 -20.00 16.09 11.23
C PRO A 517 -19.44 16.92 10.07
N VAL A 518 -18.17 16.69 9.75
CA VAL A 518 -17.48 17.29 8.59
C VAL A 518 -18.21 16.82 7.31
N PRO A 519 -18.65 17.73 6.42
CA PRO A 519 -19.31 17.34 5.18
C PRO A 519 -18.37 16.57 4.27
N LEU A 520 -18.85 15.45 3.72
CA LEU A 520 -18.15 14.65 2.71
C LEU A 520 -17.88 15.49 1.45
N PRO A 521 -16.69 15.41 0.84
CA PRO A 521 -16.42 16.10 -0.41
C PRO A 521 -17.36 15.60 -1.50
N ALA A 522 -17.92 16.54 -2.27
CA ALA A 522 -18.80 16.26 -3.40
C ALA A 522 -18.13 15.32 -4.42
N ALA A 523 -18.90 14.42 -4.98
CA ALA A 523 -18.46 13.51 -6.03
C ALA A 523 -17.88 14.30 -7.22
N ARG A 524 -16.71 13.87 -7.71
CA ARG A 524 -16.11 14.47 -8.91
C ARG A 524 -17.04 14.27 -10.09
N PRO A 525 -17.20 15.26 -10.98
CA PRO A 525 -17.95 15.10 -12.22
C PRO A 525 -17.28 14.05 -13.12
N ASP A 526 -18.09 13.21 -13.75
CA ASP A 526 -17.65 12.21 -14.71
C ASP A 526 -16.93 12.86 -15.90
N ILE A 527 -15.68 12.47 -16.11
CA ILE A 527 -14.90 12.86 -17.30
C ILE A 527 -15.40 12.00 -18.47
N PRO A 528 -15.87 12.59 -19.59
CA PRO A 528 -16.30 11.81 -20.75
C PRO A 528 -15.14 10.98 -21.29
N GLN A 529 -15.34 9.66 -21.39
CA GLN A 529 -14.40 8.78 -22.05
C GLN A 529 -14.44 8.98 -23.55
N VAL A 530 -13.35 9.45 -24.14
CA VAL A 530 -13.15 9.50 -25.58
C VAL A 530 -13.07 8.07 -26.11
N GLN A 531 -14.06 7.66 -26.87
CA GLN A 531 -14.06 6.38 -27.57
C GLN A 531 -13.12 6.44 -28.77
N GLU A 532 -11.96 5.85 -28.65
CA GLU A 532 -11.02 5.61 -29.76
C GLU A 532 -11.53 4.43 -30.61
N LYS A 533 -12.12 4.74 -31.78
CA LYS A 533 -12.54 3.74 -32.78
C LYS A 533 -11.30 3.15 -33.44
N ARG A 534 -10.81 2.01 -32.97
CA ARG A 534 -9.82 1.19 -33.69
C ARG A 534 -10.47 0.49 -34.88
N ARG A 535 -10.13 0.93 -36.09
CA ARG A 535 -10.46 0.23 -37.35
C ARG A 535 -9.58 -1.04 -37.42
N TYR A 536 -10.21 -2.21 -37.33
CA TYR A 536 -9.57 -3.48 -37.66
C TYR A 536 -9.41 -3.61 -39.16
N ARG A 537 -8.15 -3.59 -39.63
CA ARG A 537 -7.77 -3.97 -40.98
C ARG A 537 -7.66 -5.50 -41.05
N ARG A 538 -8.61 -6.15 -41.73
CA ARG A 538 -8.55 -7.58 -42.08
C ARG A 538 -7.47 -7.78 -43.14
N THR A 539 -6.36 -8.43 -42.83
CA THR A 539 -5.44 -9.00 -43.82
C THR A 539 -5.90 -10.42 -44.15
N ARG A 540 -6.28 -10.61 -45.42
CA ARG A 540 -6.54 -11.93 -46.05
C ARG A 540 -5.20 -12.62 -46.25
N HIS A 541 -4.99 -13.78 -45.63
CA HIS A 541 -3.94 -14.71 -46.05
C HIS A 541 -4.45 -15.57 -47.21
N HIS A 542 -3.82 -15.40 -48.37
CA HIS A 542 -3.90 -16.36 -49.47
C HIS A 542 -3.10 -17.61 -49.10
N ARG A 543 -3.75 -18.78 -49.19
CA ARG A 543 -3.09 -20.09 -49.29
C ARG A 543 -2.51 -20.22 -50.68
N TYR A 544 -1.25 -20.63 -50.76
CA TYR A 544 -0.70 -21.38 -51.89
C TYR A 544 -0.22 -22.73 -51.40
N ARG A 545 -0.39 -23.71 -52.29
CA ARG A 545 -0.20 -25.16 -52.23
C ARG A 545 1.10 -25.61 -51.51
#